data_1269d98ffe78abcdbde81fe5dc4911ca
#
_entry.id   1269d98ffe78abcdbde81fe5dc4911ca
#
_cell.length_a   1.000
_cell.length_b   1.000
_cell.length_c   1.000
_cell.angle_alpha   90.00
_cell.angle_beta   90.00
_cell.angle_gamma   90.00
#
_symmetry.space_group_name_H-M   'P 1'
#
loop_
_entity.id
_entity.type
_entity.pdbx_description
1 polymer ?
#
loop_
_entity_poly.entity_id
_entity_poly.type
_entity_poly.pdbx_seq_one_letter_code
_entity_poly.pdbx_strand_id
1 'polypeptide(L)'
;PFVAGPPSDGQKRFLRALFEAANEQQKFLHDGVRSGDMVRAVKAVFARHGLSEYDVYPPMHGIGLAEAESPYPDTESDYFLRSGMCVNSDISLFGHPDGSNRIEEGFVITEKGPESLTPLIRELVVKGI
;
A
#
# COMPACT_ATOMS: atom_id res chain seq x y z
N PRO A 1 7.59 0.29 8.32
CA PRO A 1 8.73 -0.67 8.36
C PRO A 1 9.80 -0.22 9.35
N PHE A 2 10.42 -1.19 10.01
CA PHE A 2 11.49 -0.95 10.97
C PHE A 2 12.57 -2.03 10.82
N VAL A 3 13.84 -1.62 10.80
CA VAL A 3 15.00 -2.53 10.78
C VAL A 3 15.90 -2.18 11.95
N ALA A 4 16.17 -3.17 12.82
CA ALA A 4 17.05 -2.99 13.95
C ALA A 4 18.53 -3.10 13.50
N GLY A 5 19.21 -1.98 13.38
CA GLY A 5 20.59 -1.90 12.91
C GLY A 5 20.72 -1.60 11.41
N PRO A 6 21.93 -1.71 10.85
CA PRO A 6 22.17 -1.47 9.43
C PRO A 6 21.45 -2.50 8.56
N PRO A 7 20.56 -2.10 7.63
CA PRO A 7 19.88 -3.06 6.77
C PRO A 7 20.83 -3.67 5.74
N SER A 8 20.65 -4.97 5.46
CA SER A 8 21.31 -5.64 4.36
C SER A 8 20.88 -5.08 3.00
N ASP A 9 21.63 -5.36 1.94
CA ASP A 9 21.24 -4.92 0.60
C ASP A 9 19.96 -5.60 0.11
N GLY A 10 19.69 -6.84 0.55
CA GLY A 10 18.41 -7.53 0.32
C GLY A 10 17.25 -6.78 0.99
N GLN A 11 17.40 -6.45 2.27
CA GLN A 11 16.40 -5.69 3.01
C GLN A 11 16.15 -4.30 2.40
N LYS A 12 17.18 -3.61 1.94
CA LYS A 12 17.04 -2.32 1.24
C LYS A 12 16.23 -2.47 -0.05
N ARG A 13 16.51 -3.50 -0.87
CA ARG A 13 15.74 -3.76 -2.10
C ARG A 13 14.28 -4.07 -1.79
N PHE A 14 14.04 -4.92 -0.80
CA PHE A 14 12.70 -5.28 -0.32
C PHE A 14 11.90 -4.06 0.15
N LEU A 15 12.48 -3.21 1.01
CA LEU A 15 11.83 -1.99 1.50
C LEU A 15 11.56 -0.98 0.38
N ARG A 16 12.48 -0.86 -0.58
CA ARG A 16 12.26 0.01 -1.76
C ARG A 16 11.09 -0.45 -2.62
N ALA A 17 10.92 -1.76 -2.80
CA ALA A 17 9.78 -2.30 -3.54
C ALA A 17 8.45 -2.01 -2.83
N LEU A 18 8.38 -2.16 -1.50
CA LEU A 18 7.22 -1.76 -0.71
C LEU A 18 6.90 -0.27 -0.87
N PHE A 19 7.91 0.58 -0.76
CA PHE A 19 7.75 2.02 -0.87
C PHE A 19 7.34 2.45 -2.29
N GLU A 20 7.90 1.82 -3.33
CA GLU A 20 7.50 2.04 -4.71
C GLU A 20 6.03 1.65 -4.93
N ALA A 21 5.60 0.50 -4.39
CA ALA A 21 4.21 0.05 -4.48
C ALA A 21 3.25 1.01 -3.76
N ALA A 22 3.62 1.50 -2.57
CA ALA A 22 2.83 2.49 -1.84
C ALA A 22 2.71 3.81 -2.62
N ASN A 23 3.79 4.28 -3.24
CA ASN A 23 3.76 5.47 -4.09
C ASN A 23 2.93 5.26 -5.34
N GLU A 24 2.99 4.08 -5.96
CA GLU A 24 2.18 3.76 -7.13
C GLU A 24 0.71 3.74 -6.77
N GLN A 25 0.33 3.08 -5.66
CA GLN A 25 -1.06 3.04 -5.20
C GLN A 25 -1.67 4.43 -5.02
N GLN A 26 -0.94 5.37 -4.44
CA GLN A 26 -1.46 6.71 -4.16
C GLN A 26 -1.91 7.47 -5.40
N LYS A 27 -1.35 7.17 -6.57
CA LYS A 27 -1.79 7.76 -7.84
C LYS A 27 -3.23 7.37 -8.21
N PHE A 28 -3.72 6.28 -7.62
CA PHE A 28 -5.05 5.72 -7.85
C PHE A 28 -6.04 6.00 -6.70
N LEU A 29 -5.61 6.60 -5.59
CA LEU A 29 -6.48 6.89 -4.46
C LEU A 29 -7.23 8.22 -4.64
N HIS A 30 -8.08 8.30 -5.65
CA HIS A 30 -8.94 9.48 -5.87
C HIS A 30 -10.32 9.07 -6.40
N ASP A 31 -11.26 10.02 -6.38
CA ASP A 31 -12.63 9.79 -6.84
C ASP A 31 -12.67 9.28 -8.29
N GLY A 32 -13.54 8.32 -8.55
CA GLY A 32 -13.79 7.77 -9.87
C GLY A 32 -12.79 6.71 -10.35
N VAL A 33 -11.78 6.34 -9.56
CA VAL A 33 -10.88 5.24 -9.91
C VAL A 33 -11.57 3.90 -9.66
N ARG A 34 -11.47 2.98 -10.62
CA ARG A 34 -11.88 1.59 -10.46
C ARG A 34 -10.89 0.87 -9.53
N SER A 35 -11.39 0.29 -8.47
CA SER A 35 -10.54 -0.32 -7.41
C SER A 35 -9.62 -1.43 -7.91
N GLY A 36 -10.08 -2.27 -8.85
CA GLY A 36 -9.25 -3.31 -9.47
C GLY A 36 -8.08 -2.76 -10.28
N ASP A 37 -8.19 -1.56 -10.88
CA ASP A 37 -7.07 -0.92 -11.59
C ASP A 37 -5.96 -0.54 -10.62
N MET A 38 -6.32 -0.01 -9.47
CA MET A 38 -5.39 0.29 -8.38
C MET A 38 -4.66 -0.98 -7.90
N VAL A 39 -5.40 -2.08 -7.68
CA VAL A 39 -4.79 -3.35 -7.25
C VAL A 39 -3.83 -3.89 -8.31
N ARG A 40 -4.22 -3.85 -9.60
CA ARG A 40 -3.33 -4.29 -10.71
C ARG A 40 -2.05 -3.47 -10.78
N ALA A 41 -2.13 -2.16 -10.55
CA ALA A 41 -0.96 -1.28 -10.53
C ALA A 41 0.03 -1.66 -9.41
N VAL A 42 -0.46 -1.90 -8.19
CA VAL A 42 0.36 -2.36 -7.07
C VAL A 42 1.02 -3.71 -7.37
N LYS A 43 0.24 -4.69 -7.82
CA LYS A 43 0.76 -6.02 -8.18
C LYS A 43 1.80 -5.97 -9.29
N ALA A 44 1.68 -5.07 -10.25
CA ALA A 44 2.67 -4.87 -11.30
C ALA A 44 4.02 -4.36 -10.73
N VAL A 45 4.00 -3.56 -9.67
CA VAL A 45 5.25 -3.17 -8.97
C VAL A 45 5.92 -4.41 -8.38
N PHE A 46 5.20 -5.21 -7.60
CA PHE A 46 5.76 -6.41 -7.00
C PHE A 46 6.26 -7.42 -8.04
N ALA A 47 5.54 -7.57 -9.17
CA ALA A 47 5.98 -8.44 -10.26
C ALA A 47 7.33 -7.98 -10.87
N ARG A 48 7.53 -6.67 -11.07
CA ARG A 48 8.81 -6.12 -11.57
C ARG A 48 9.99 -6.41 -10.64
N HIS A 49 9.72 -6.50 -9.35
CA HIS A 49 10.72 -6.82 -8.32
C HIS A 49 10.86 -8.34 -8.04
N GLY A 50 10.07 -9.20 -8.71
CA GLY A 50 10.07 -10.64 -8.47
C GLY A 50 9.48 -11.04 -7.11
N LEU A 51 8.54 -10.25 -6.58
CA LEU A 51 8.00 -10.38 -5.23
C LEU A 51 6.52 -10.83 -5.19
N SER A 52 5.94 -11.20 -6.33
CA SER A 52 4.50 -11.54 -6.44
C SER A 52 4.05 -12.67 -5.51
N GLU A 53 4.91 -13.64 -5.20
CA GLU A 53 4.59 -14.77 -4.33
C GLU A 53 4.40 -14.38 -2.85
N TYR A 54 4.93 -13.21 -2.47
CA TYR A 54 4.85 -12.67 -1.09
C TYR A 54 3.71 -11.67 -0.90
N ASP A 55 3.00 -11.30 -1.98
CA ASP A 55 1.85 -10.39 -2.00
C ASP A 55 0.55 -11.16 -1.76
N VAL A 56 0.25 -11.43 -0.50
CA VAL A 56 -0.81 -12.36 -0.07
C VAL A 56 -2.06 -11.67 0.48
N TYR A 57 -2.04 -10.34 0.61
CA TYR A 57 -3.18 -9.57 1.14
C TYR A 57 -3.69 -8.53 0.15
N PRO A 58 -4.95 -8.07 0.29
CA PRO A 58 -5.44 -6.90 -0.42
C PRO A 58 -4.57 -5.67 -0.07
N PRO A 59 -4.19 -4.83 -1.05
CA PRO A 59 -3.32 -3.67 -0.79
C PRO A 59 -4.05 -2.50 -0.13
N MET A 60 -5.34 -2.65 0.15
CA MET A 60 -6.19 -1.61 0.75
C MET A 60 -7.38 -2.26 1.46
N HIS A 61 -7.87 -1.63 2.51
CA HIS A 61 -9.17 -1.91 3.11
C HIS A 61 -9.86 -0.64 3.58
N GLY A 62 -11.16 -0.70 3.80
CA GLY A 62 -11.92 0.37 4.45
C GLY A 62 -11.54 0.47 5.93
N ILE A 63 -11.69 1.67 6.49
CA ILE A 63 -11.58 1.94 7.92
C ILE A 63 -12.80 2.71 8.40
N GLY A 64 -13.31 2.37 9.58
CA GLY A 64 -14.49 2.99 10.17
C GLY A 64 -14.63 2.58 11.62
N LEU A 65 -15.64 1.79 11.95
CA LEU A 65 -15.84 1.24 13.29
C LEU A 65 -14.86 0.10 13.61
N ALA A 66 -14.43 -0.63 12.59
CA ALA A 66 -13.41 -1.66 12.71
C ALA A 66 -12.06 -1.16 12.14
N GLU A 67 -10.98 -1.76 12.62
CA GLU A 67 -9.62 -1.49 12.11
C GLU A 67 -9.53 -1.84 10.63
N ALA A 68 -10.15 -2.94 10.23
CA ALA A 68 -10.26 -3.35 8.84
C ALA A 68 -11.69 -3.75 8.53
N GLU A 69 -12.32 -3.08 7.57
CA GLU A 69 -13.66 -3.36 7.11
C GLU A 69 -13.75 -3.25 5.58
N SER A 70 -14.86 -3.67 5.01
CA SER A 70 -15.11 -3.53 3.55
C SER A 70 -14.97 -2.05 3.13
N PRO A 71 -14.42 -1.81 1.94
CA PRO A 71 -14.08 -2.77 0.88
C PRO A 71 -12.67 -3.37 1.00
N TYR A 72 -12.52 -4.63 0.53
CA TYR A 72 -11.25 -5.31 0.34
C TYR A 72 -11.07 -5.56 -1.17
N PRO A 73 -10.42 -4.68 -1.93
CA PRO A 73 -10.32 -4.84 -3.38
C PRO A 73 -9.33 -5.93 -3.79
N ASP A 74 -9.66 -6.59 -4.88
CA ASP A 74 -8.79 -7.48 -5.64
C ASP A 74 -8.69 -7.02 -7.11
N THR A 75 -8.01 -7.79 -7.96
CA THR A 75 -7.81 -7.46 -9.38
C THR A 75 -9.11 -7.43 -10.19
N GLU A 76 -10.15 -8.13 -9.74
CA GLU A 76 -11.45 -8.26 -10.43
C GLU A 76 -12.48 -7.26 -9.89
N SER A 77 -12.17 -6.56 -8.82
CA SER A 77 -13.08 -5.59 -8.20
C SER A 77 -13.48 -4.49 -9.19
N ASP A 78 -14.78 -4.23 -9.31
CA ASP A 78 -15.36 -3.34 -10.31
C ASP A 78 -16.03 -2.09 -9.73
N TYR A 79 -16.03 -1.93 -8.41
CA TYR A 79 -16.52 -0.71 -7.78
C TYR A 79 -15.52 0.43 -7.90
N PHE A 80 -16.04 1.66 -7.81
CA PHE A 80 -15.25 2.88 -7.92
C PHE A 80 -14.98 3.48 -6.54
N LEU A 81 -13.76 3.97 -6.33
CA LEU A 81 -13.45 4.81 -5.18
C LEU A 81 -14.26 6.10 -5.26
N ARG A 82 -14.72 6.60 -4.11
CA ARG A 82 -15.54 7.80 -4.02
C ARG A 82 -15.00 8.78 -2.99
N SER A 83 -15.12 10.05 -3.32
CA SER A 83 -14.80 11.14 -2.40
C SER A 83 -15.52 10.96 -1.07
N GLY A 84 -14.81 11.14 0.03
CA GLY A 84 -15.27 10.90 1.41
C GLY A 84 -15.03 9.49 1.95
N MET A 85 -14.61 8.52 1.13
CA MET A 85 -14.20 7.22 1.64
C MET A 85 -12.93 7.36 2.48
N CYS A 86 -12.94 6.73 3.67
CA CYS A 86 -11.75 6.55 4.50
C CYS A 86 -11.20 5.15 4.26
N VAL A 87 -9.95 5.08 3.86
CA VAL A 87 -9.28 3.82 3.52
C VAL A 87 -7.91 3.73 4.16
N ASN A 88 -7.48 2.51 4.43
CA ASN A 88 -6.12 2.21 4.81
C ASN A 88 -5.38 1.60 3.61
N SER A 89 -4.30 2.22 3.19
CA SER A 89 -3.31 1.64 2.29
C SER A 89 -2.50 0.63 3.09
N ASP A 90 -2.59 -0.65 2.77
CA ASP A 90 -1.85 -1.72 3.45
C ASP A 90 -0.96 -2.44 2.41
N ILE A 91 0.16 -1.83 2.11
CA ILE A 91 1.14 -2.40 1.18
C ILE A 91 2.06 -3.32 1.95
N SER A 92 1.88 -4.62 1.75
CA SER A 92 2.52 -5.64 2.58
C SER A 92 3.05 -6.81 1.78
N LEU A 93 4.18 -7.36 2.24
CA LEU A 93 4.80 -8.58 1.72
C LEU A 93 5.17 -9.48 2.89
N PHE A 94 4.84 -10.77 2.80
CA PHE A 94 5.04 -11.72 3.89
C PHE A 94 5.79 -12.98 3.43
N GLY A 95 6.65 -13.50 4.33
CA GLY A 95 7.36 -14.75 4.10
C GLY A 95 8.61 -14.65 3.22
N HIS A 96 9.04 -13.45 2.85
CA HIS A 96 10.28 -13.27 2.09
C HIS A 96 11.51 -13.55 2.97
N PRO A 97 12.61 -14.15 2.42
CA PRO A 97 13.83 -14.42 3.18
C PRO A 97 14.46 -13.20 3.85
N ASP A 98 14.33 -12.02 3.26
CA ASP A 98 14.80 -10.75 3.84
C ASP A 98 13.87 -10.18 4.91
N GLY A 99 12.71 -10.82 5.16
CA GLY A 99 11.74 -10.46 6.20
C GLY A 99 10.31 -10.31 5.69
N SER A 100 9.41 -10.02 6.62
CA SER A 100 8.02 -9.63 6.35
C SER A 100 7.84 -8.20 6.83
N ASN A 101 7.22 -7.35 6.03
CA ASN A 101 7.00 -5.95 6.42
C ASN A 101 5.83 -5.35 5.65
N ARG A 102 5.32 -4.22 6.17
CA ARG A 102 4.26 -3.44 5.52
C ARG A 102 4.52 -1.94 5.63
N ILE A 103 3.96 -1.19 4.69
CA ILE A 103 3.74 0.26 4.78
C ILE A 103 2.24 0.47 4.85
N GLU A 104 1.79 1.03 5.95
CA GLU A 104 0.38 1.21 6.25
C GLU A 104 0.10 2.68 6.53
N GLU A 105 -0.83 3.27 5.78
CA GLU A 105 -1.19 4.69 5.84
C GLU A 105 -2.69 4.89 5.66
N GLY A 106 -3.30 5.69 6.53
CA GLY A 106 -4.71 6.10 6.41
C GLY A 106 -4.88 7.28 5.46
N PHE A 107 -5.92 7.22 4.63
CA PHE A 107 -6.27 8.28 3.67
C PHE A 107 -7.77 8.57 3.63
N VAL A 108 -8.10 9.83 3.37
CA VAL A 108 -9.42 10.22 2.86
C VAL A 108 -9.31 10.37 1.33
N ILE A 109 -10.20 9.71 0.60
CA ILE A 109 -10.31 9.85 -0.86
C ILE A 109 -10.94 11.20 -1.18
N THR A 110 -10.34 11.98 -2.07
CA THR A 110 -10.92 13.24 -2.56
C THR A 110 -10.89 13.30 -4.09
N GLU A 111 -11.58 14.28 -4.67
CA GLU A 111 -11.52 14.54 -6.11
C GLU A 111 -10.12 14.92 -6.60
N LYS A 112 -9.29 15.50 -5.73
CA LYS A 112 -7.94 15.99 -6.03
C LYS A 112 -6.83 14.98 -5.73
N GLY A 113 -7.19 13.82 -5.16
CA GLY A 113 -6.26 12.79 -4.71
C GLY A 113 -6.42 12.46 -3.22
N PRO A 114 -5.56 11.62 -2.65
CA PRO A 114 -5.64 11.21 -1.28
C PRO A 114 -5.19 12.31 -0.30
N GLU A 115 -5.96 12.51 0.76
CA GLU A 115 -5.53 13.30 1.93
C GLU A 115 -5.04 12.35 3.01
N SER A 116 -3.74 12.43 3.35
CA SER A 116 -3.14 11.56 4.37
C SER A 116 -3.65 11.91 5.77
N LEU A 117 -4.07 10.88 6.49
CA LEU A 117 -4.40 10.96 7.93
C LEU A 117 -3.16 10.78 8.82
N THR A 118 -2.04 10.30 8.23
CA THR A 118 -0.82 9.92 8.96
C THR A 118 0.45 10.45 8.29
N PRO A 119 0.56 11.77 8.01
CA PRO A 119 1.67 12.33 7.21
C PRO A 119 3.06 12.08 7.82
N LEU A 120 3.17 12.03 9.16
CA LEU A 120 4.44 11.79 9.85
C LEU A 120 5.00 10.37 9.62
N ILE A 121 4.15 9.37 9.40
CA ILE A 121 4.58 7.99 9.15
C ILE A 121 5.41 7.93 7.87
N ARG A 122 4.96 8.62 6.82
CA ARG A 122 5.66 8.68 5.54
C ARG A 122 7.05 9.29 5.66
N GLU A 123 7.18 10.40 6.40
CA GLU A 123 8.48 11.03 6.64
C GLU A 123 9.45 10.09 7.37
N LEU A 124 8.95 9.30 8.33
CA LEU A 124 9.76 8.34 9.09
C LEU A 124 10.24 7.19 8.19
N VAL A 125 9.38 6.68 7.30
CA VAL A 125 9.75 5.61 6.35
C VAL A 125 10.83 6.08 5.39
N VAL A 126 10.67 7.26 4.80
CA VAL A 126 11.65 7.83 3.86
C VAL A 126 13.02 8.05 4.51
N LYS A 127 13.07 8.46 5.77
CA LYS A 127 14.33 8.65 6.52
C LYS A 127 15.04 7.33 6.85
N GLY A 128 14.33 6.20 6.84
CA GLY A 128 14.87 4.87 7.17
C GLY A 128 15.33 4.05 5.96
N ILE A 129 15.10 4.53 4.74
CA ILE A 129 15.46 3.89 3.47
C ILE A 129 16.53 4.70 2.77
#